data_e8713025695aedd958171a4c01c8ea52
#
_entry.id   e8713025695aedd958171a4c01c8ea52
#
_cell.length_a   1.000
_cell.length_b   1.000
_cell.length_c   1.000
_cell.angle_alpha   90.00
_cell.angle_beta   90.00
_cell.angle_gamma   90.00
#
_symmetry.space_group_name_H-M   'P 1'
#
loop_
_entity.id
_entity.type
_entity.pdbx_description
1 polymer ?
#
loop_
_entity_poly.entity_id
_entity_poly.type
_entity_poly.pdbx_seq_one_letter_code
_entity_poly.pdbx_strand_id
1 'polypeptide(L)'
;MRKRQEPEYTTPEYFVEEGETFLKTPEGDMPIEVFGEHNLNNLAGAKWICQHMGIDEEDFYEAIATFSGASKRLEKISDIRGTLAFKDFAHSPSKVKATTEAVKQQYPEKDLVACLELHTYSSLN
;
A
#
# COMPACT_ATOMS: atom_id res chain seq x y z
N MET A 1 6.52 31.85 16.30
CA MET A 1 6.67 30.44 15.94
C MET A 1 5.54 30.02 15.02
N ARG A 2 5.86 29.67 13.78
CA ARG A 2 4.83 29.17 12.85
C ARG A 2 4.42 27.76 13.29
N LYS A 3 3.13 27.55 13.53
CA LYS A 3 2.60 26.20 13.66
C LYS A 3 2.84 25.44 12.35
N ARG A 4 3.44 24.24 12.46
CA ARG A 4 3.50 23.31 11.33
C ARG A 4 2.07 23.02 10.92
N GLN A 5 1.74 23.30 9.66
CA GLN A 5 0.50 22.77 9.08
C GLN A 5 0.65 21.26 8.93
N GLU A 6 -0.18 20.51 9.65
CA GLU A 6 -0.28 19.08 9.43
C GLU A 6 -1.02 18.83 8.11
N PRO A 7 -0.59 17.83 7.33
CA PRO A 7 -1.30 17.48 6.12
C PRO A 7 -2.72 17.03 6.42
N GLU A 8 -3.69 17.60 5.73
CA GLU A 8 -5.09 17.21 5.83
C GLU A 8 -5.42 16.10 4.83
N TYR A 9 -5.08 14.86 5.19
CA TYR A 9 -5.50 13.70 4.41
C TYR A 9 -5.83 12.52 5.32
N THR A 10 -6.71 11.67 4.85
CA THR A 10 -7.12 10.44 5.53
C THR A 10 -6.95 9.25 4.58
N THR A 11 -6.95 8.05 5.14
CA THR A 11 -6.99 6.84 4.31
C THR A 11 -8.19 6.91 3.36
N PRO A 12 -8.00 6.75 2.05
CA PRO A 12 -9.10 6.81 1.11
C PRO A 12 -10.07 5.65 1.32
N GLU A 13 -11.31 5.82 0.95
CA GLU A 13 -12.27 4.72 0.92
C GLU A 13 -11.87 3.70 -0.14
N TYR A 14 -11.87 2.44 0.24
CA TYR A 14 -11.51 1.32 -0.63
C TYR A 14 -12.22 0.04 -0.21
N PHE A 15 -12.19 -0.94 -1.09
CA PHE A 15 -12.59 -2.31 -0.77
C PHE A 15 -11.70 -3.31 -1.52
N VAL A 16 -11.70 -4.54 -1.03
CA VAL A 16 -10.95 -5.65 -1.64
C VAL A 16 -11.95 -6.69 -2.11
N GLU A 17 -11.85 -7.10 -3.36
CA GLU A 17 -12.69 -8.13 -3.96
C GLU A 17 -11.87 -9.02 -4.87
N GLU A 18 -11.91 -10.34 -4.64
CA GLU A 18 -11.22 -11.36 -5.44
C GLU A 18 -9.71 -11.08 -5.65
N GLY A 19 -9.02 -10.66 -4.60
CA GLY A 19 -7.58 -10.40 -4.67
C GLY A 19 -7.21 -9.09 -5.35
N GLU A 20 -8.16 -8.19 -5.54
CA GLU A 20 -7.99 -6.89 -6.17
C GLU A 20 -8.48 -5.78 -5.25
N THR A 21 -7.75 -4.68 -5.20
CA THR A 21 -8.12 -3.50 -4.41
C THR A 21 -8.71 -2.43 -5.31
N PHE A 22 -9.84 -1.88 -4.90
CA PHE A 22 -10.55 -0.81 -5.61
C PHE A 22 -10.62 0.44 -4.75
N LEU A 23 -10.18 1.56 -5.29
CA LEU A 23 -10.42 2.87 -4.71
C LEU A 23 -11.80 3.38 -5.11
N LYS A 24 -12.50 3.94 -4.14
CA LYS A 24 -13.73 4.69 -4.42
C LYS A 24 -13.37 6.12 -4.82
N THR A 25 -13.63 6.47 -6.05
CA THR A 25 -13.37 7.81 -6.58
C THR A 25 -14.69 8.50 -6.97
N PRO A 26 -14.72 9.83 -7.17
CA PRO A 26 -15.92 10.53 -7.63
C PRO A 26 -16.47 10.01 -8.96
N GLU A 27 -15.62 9.41 -9.79
CA GLU A 27 -15.99 8.84 -11.10
C GLU A 27 -16.34 7.36 -11.06
N GLY A 28 -16.25 6.71 -9.88
CA GLY A 28 -16.56 5.31 -9.70
C GLY A 28 -15.42 4.55 -9.01
N ASP A 29 -15.56 3.24 -8.97
CA ASP A 29 -14.59 2.34 -8.33
C ASP A 29 -13.44 2.07 -9.31
N MET A 30 -12.22 2.35 -8.87
CA MET A 30 -11.02 2.24 -9.70
C MET A 30 -10.09 1.14 -9.17
N PRO A 31 -9.78 0.10 -9.98
CA PRO A 31 -8.81 -0.90 -9.57
C PRO A 31 -7.40 -0.31 -9.49
N ILE A 32 -6.65 -0.72 -8.47
CA ILE A 32 -5.25 -0.33 -8.30
C ILE A 32 -4.40 -1.55 -7.99
N GLU A 33 -3.11 -1.48 -8.30
CA GLU A 33 -2.18 -2.59 -8.10
C GLU A 33 -1.58 -2.60 -6.69
N VAL A 34 -1.37 -1.45 -6.07
CA VAL A 34 -0.91 -1.37 -4.68
C VAL A 34 -2.04 -1.72 -3.72
N PHE A 35 -1.70 -2.34 -2.60
CA PHE A 35 -2.70 -2.76 -1.63
C PHE A 35 -2.18 -2.63 -0.19
N GLY A 36 -3.11 -2.76 0.75
CA GLY A 36 -2.85 -2.62 2.17
C GLY A 36 -3.08 -1.19 2.67
N GLU A 37 -3.64 -1.08 3.87
CA GLU A 37 -4.01 0.21 4.44
C GLU A 37 -2.83 1.19 4.52
N HIS A 38 -1.64 0.69 4.88
CA HIS A 38 -0.45 1.52 4.94
C HIS A 38 -0.04 2.09 3.58
N ASN A 39 -0.16 1.30 2.50
CA ASN A 39 0.10 1.79 1.14
C ASN A 39 -0.97 2.78 0.67
N LEU A 40 -2.22 2.58 1.05
CA LEU A 40 -3.30 3.51 0.72
C LEU A 40 -3.17 4.84 1.49
N ASN A 41 -2.67 4.78 2.72
CA ASN A 41 -2.30 5.98 3.47
C ASN A 41 -1.19 6.76 2.78
N ASN A 42 -0.15 6.07 2.30
CA ASN A 42 0.93 6.68 1.53
C ASN A 42 0.41 7.30 0.22
N LEU A 43 -0.52 6.62 -0.44
CA LEU A 43 -1.18 7.12 -1.65
C LEU A 43 -1.95 8.42 -1.37
N ALA A 44 -2.69 8.48 -0.28
CA ALA A 44 -3.40 9.70 0.14
C ALA A 44 -2.44 10.87 0.40
N GLY A 45 -1.31 10.61 1.07
CA GLY A 45 -0.27 11.60 1.29
C GLY A 45 0.38 12.08 -0.01
N ALA A 46 0.66 11.17 -0.93
CA ALA A 46 1.18 11.50 -2.25
C ALA A 46 0.20 12.35 -3.05
N LYS A 47 -1.09 12.01 -3.03
CA LYS A 47 -2.14 12.81 -3.66
C LYS A 47 -2.18 14.24 -3.11
N TRP A 48 -2.13 14.38 -1.79
CA TRP A 48 -2.12 15.67 -1.12
C TRP A 48 -0.94 16.54 -1.60
N ILE A 49 0.28 15.96 -1.66
CA ILE A 49 1.47 16.66 -2.16
C ILE A 49 1.31 17.03 -3.63
N CYS A 50 0.87 16.11 -4.47
CA CYS A 50 0.68 16.35 -5.91
C CYS A 50 -0.32 17.48 -6.17
N GLN A 51 -1.40 17.54 -5.43
CA GLN A 51 -2.38 18.63 -5.54
C GLN A 51 -1.77 19.98 -5.18
N HIS A 52 -0.91 20.04 -4.17
CA HIS A 52 -0.19 21.25 -3.79
C HIS A 52 0.87 21.67 -4.83
N MET A 53 1.33 20.73 -5.66
CA MET A 53 2.22 20.99 -6.78
C MET A 53 1.50 21.37 -8.08
N GLY A 54 0.17 21.43 -8.07
CA GLY A 54 -0.62 21.80 -9.22
C GLY A 54 -1.08 20.64 -10.11
N ILE A 55 -0.86 19.40 -9.67
CA ILE A 55 -1.39 18.19 -10.35
C ILE A 55 -2.83 18.00 -9.91
N ASP A 56 -3.75 17.92 -10.85
CA ASP A 56 -5.14 17.74 -10.52
C ASP A 56 -5.47 16.28 -10.16
N GLU A 57 -6.66 16.07 -9.64
CA GLU A 57 -7.08 14.78 -9.11
C GLU A 57 -7.20 13.71 -10.19
N GLU A 58 -7.68 14.09 -11.37
CA GLU A 58 -7.86 13.18 -12.49
C GLU A 58 -6.52 12.62 -12.99
N ASP A 59 -5.53 13.50 -13.20
CA ASP A 59 -4.18 13.12 -13.60
C ASP A 59 -3.50 12.23 -12.55
N PHE A 60 -3.72 12.53 -11.27
CA PHE A 60 -3.20 11.70 -10.19
C PHE A 60 -3.77 10.29 -10.25
N TYR A 61 -5.08 10.13 -10.38
CA TYR A 61 -5.71 8.81 -10.44
C TYR A 61 -5.32 8.04 -11.69
N GLU A 62 -5.18 8.69 -12.83
CA GLU A 62 -4.69 8.05 -14.06
C GLU A 62 -3.29 7.44 -13.85
N ALA A 63 -2.39 8.18 -13.23
CA ALA A 63 -1.04 7.69 -12.92
C ALA A 63 -1.05 6.54 -11.91
N ILE A 64 -1.86 6.63 -10.85
CA ILE A 64 -1.95 5.61 -9.80
C ILE A 64 -2.56 4.30 -10.31
N ALA A 65 -3.46 4.33 -11.27
CA ALA A 65 -4.10 3.14 -11.82
C ALA A 65 -3.08 2.12 -12.36
N THR A 66 -1.96 2.59 -12.87
CA THR A 66 -0.89 1.75 -13.44
C THR A 66 0.35 1.60 -12.57
N PHE A 67 0.36 2.26 -11.40
CA PHE A 67 1.50 2.20 -10.49
C PHE A 67 1.53 0.87 -9.75
N SER A 68 2.58 0.07 -9.97
CA SER A 68 2.75 -1.26 -9.40
C SER A 68 3.43 -1.28 -8.02
N GLY A 69 3.80 -0.14 -7.50
CA GLY A 69 4.49 -0.01 -6.23
C GLY A 69 6.00 0.15 -6.37
N ALA A 70 6.67 0.34 -5.23
CA ALA A 70 8.12 0.46 -5.17
C ALA A 70 8.77 -0.91 -4.95
N SER A 71 10.00 -1.07 -5.41
CA SER A 71 10.81 -2.27 -5.17
C SER A 71 10.92 -2.54 -3.66
N LYS A 72 10.82 -3.80 -3.26
CA LYS A 72 10.84 -4.27 -1.86
C LYS A 72 9.73 -3.65 -0.99
N ARG A 73 8.61 -3.25 -1.59
CA ARG A 73 7.43 -2.74 -0.89
C ARG A 73 6.20 -3.53 -1.32
N LEU A 74 5.94 -4.68 -0.69
CA LEU A 74 4.95 -5.67 -1.13
C LEU A 74 5.06 -5.97 -2.63
N GLU A 75 6.29 -6.15 -3.08
CA GLU A 75 6.60 -6.48 -4.46
C GLU A 75 6.25 -7.94 -4.73
N LYS A 76 5.33 -8.18 -5.67
CA LYS A 76 5.00 -9.53 -6.08
C LYS A 76 6.13 -10.11 -6.94
N ILE A 77 6.80 -11.15 -6.43
CA ILE A 77 7.94 -11.77 -7.10
C ILE A 77 7.59 -13.09 -7.78
N SER A 78 6.46 -13.69 -7.45
CA SER A 78 6.00 -14.93 -8.06
C SER A 78 4.49 -15.09 -7.96
N ASP A 79 3.91 -15.69 -8.98
CA ASP A 79 2.51 -16.10 -9.04
C ASP A 79 2.44 -17.40 -9.85
N ILE A 80 2.61 -18.53 -9.17
CA ILE A 80 2.67 -19.85 -9.81
C ILE A 80 1.66 -20.78 -9.17
N ARG A 81 0.74 -21.29 -9.95
CA ARG A 81 -0.26 -22.28 -9.53
C ARG A 81 -1.08 -21.86 -8.31
N GLY A 82 -1.43 -20.57 -8.24
CA GLY A 82 -2.20 -20.02 -7.14
C GLY A 82 -1.38 -19.71 -5.88
N THR A 83 -0.07 -19.97 -5.89
CA THR A 83 0.84 -19.56 -4.84
C THR A 83 1.49 -18.24 -5.18
N LEU A 84 1.27 -17.23 -4.32
CA LEU A 84 1.81 -15.90 -4.48
C LEU A 84 2.99 -15.71 -3.53
N ALA A 85 4.05 -15.07 -4.01
CA ALA A 85 5.18 -14.70 -3.18
C ALA A 85 5.42 -13.19 -3.29
N PHE A 86 5.54 -12.55 -2.13
CA PHE A 86 5.81 -11.12 -2.01
C PHE A 86 7.11 -10.87 -1.28
N LYS A 87 7.78 -9.80 -1.64
CA LYS A 87 8.98 -9.31 -0.98
C LYS A 87 8.71 -7.93 -0.40
N ASP A 88 9.07 -7.75 0.87
CA ASP A 88 8.92 -6.48 1.56
C ASP A 88 10.16 -6.18 2.40
N PHE A 89 10.42 -4.92 2.66
CA PHE A 89 11.53 -4.46 3.49
C PHE A 89 11.07 -4.08 4.91
N ALA A 90 10.05 -4.74 5.42
CA ALA A 90 9.59 -4.52 6.79
C ALA A 90 10.69 -4.92 7.79
N HIS A 91 11.17 -3.96 8.58
CA HIS A 91 12.29 -4.14 9.50
C HIS A 91 11.97 -3.70 10.93
N SER A 92 10.72 -3.46 11.23
CA SER A 92 10.23 -3.15 12.58
C SER A 92 8.93 -3.89 12.85
N PRO A 93 8.58 -4.14 14.14
CA PRO A 93 7.34 -4.87 14.47
C PRO A 93 6.09 -4.26 13.86
N SER A 94 5.96 -2.94 13.87
CA SER A 94 4.80 -2.25 13.29
C SER A 94 4.72 -2.44 11.77
N LYS A 95 5.85 -2.42 11.07
CA LYS A 95 5.90 -2.63 9.62
C LYS A 95 5.61 -4.07 9.23
N VAL A 96 6.14 -5.03 9.98
CA VAL A 96 5.85 -6.45 9.78
C VAL A 96 4.36 -6.72 9.97
N LYS A 97 3.78 -6.17 11.02
CA LYS A 97 2.34 -6.25 11.27
C LYS A 97 1.54 -5.68 10.10
N ALA A 98 1.85 -4.46 9.66
CA ALA A 98 1.15 -3.81 8.56
C ALA A 98 1.23 -4.63 7.26
N THR A 99 2.39 -5.16 6.94
CA THR A 99 2.60 -5.98 5.74
C THR A 99 1.82 -7.30 5.80
N THR A 100 1.88 -8.01 6.93
CA THR A 100 1.16 -9.29 7.07
C THR A 100 -0.35 -9.09 7.07
N GLU A 101 -0.84 -8.05 7.72
CA GLU A 101 -2.27 -7.68 7.69
C GLU A 101 -2.73 -7.31 6.27
N ALA A 102 -1.91 -6.56 5.53
CA ALA A 102 -2.20 -6.18 4.16
C ALA A 102 -2.35 -7.41 3.24
N VAL A 103 -1.42 -8.35 3.32
CA VAL A 103 -1.48 -9.59 2.53
C VAL A 103 -2.70 -10.42 2.91
N LYS A 104 -2.99 -10.56 4.19
CA LYS A 104 -4.15 -11.32 4.66
C LYS A 104 -5.47 -10.67 4.28
N GLN A 105 -5.56 -9.35 4.29
CA GLN A 105 -6.72 -8.60 3.82
C GLN A 105 -6.95 -8.79 2.31
N GLN A 106 -5.86 -8.76 1.54
CA GLN A 106 -5.93 -8.90 0.08
C GLN A 106 -6.32 -10.31 -0.35
N TYR A 107 -5.86 -11.32 0.38
CA TYR A 107 -6.07 -12.74 0.07
C TYR A 107 -6.59 -13.52 1.30
N PRO A 108 -7.81 -13.22 1.77
CA PRO A 108 -8.33 -13.80 3.01
C PRO A 108 -8.50 -15.32 2.96
N GLU A 109 -8.69 -15.88 1.78
CA GLU A 109 -8.91 -17.31 1.54
C GLU A 109 -7.61 -18.12 1.49
N LYS A 110 -6.45 -17.46 1.39
CA LYS A 110 -5.15 -18.12 1.27
C LYS A 110 -4.46 -18.25 2.62
N ASP A 111 -3.70 -19.30 2.79
CA ASP A 111 -2.81 -19.46 3.93
C ASP A 111 -1.60 -18.55 3.76
N LEU A 112 -1.21 -17.88 4.83
CA LEU A 112 -0.06 -16.97 4.85
C LEU A 112 1.12 -17.63 5.56
N VAL A 113 2.24 -17.70 4.87
CA VAL A 113 3.53 -18.08 5.45
C VAL A 113 4.44 -16.86 5.38
N ALA A 114 4.93 -16.41 6.52
CA ALA A 114 5.85 -15.27 6.61
C ALA A 114 7.25 -15.73 7.00
N CYS A 115 8.25 -15.35 6.20
CA CYS A 115 9.66 -15.56 6.51
C CYS A 115 10.27 -14.20 6.84
N LEU A 116 10.82 -14.06 8.03
CA LEU A 116 11.39 -12.81 8.52
C LEU A 116 12.88 -12.96 8.78
N GLU A 117 13.67 -12.07 8.19
CA GLU A 117 15.09 -11.94 8.48
C GLU A 117 15.34 -10.72 9.36
N LEU A 118 15.92 -10.92 10.52
CA LEU A 118 16.30 -9.86 11.45
C LEU A 118 17.79 -9.58 11.29
N HIS A 119 18.12 -8.55 10.52
CA HIS A 119 19.52 -8.24 10.18
C HIS A 119 19.93 -6.82 10.58
N THR A 120 19.06 -6.02 11.16
CA THR A 120 19.38 -4.71 11.71
C THR A 120 19.57 -4.79 13.22
N TYR A 121 20.50 -4.01 13.74
CA TYR A 121 20.80 -4.01 15.18
C TYR A 121 19.57 -3.68 16.03
N SER A 122 18.74 -2.76 15.57
CA SER A 122 17.50 -2.38 16.25
C SER A 122 16.43 -3.48 16.24
N SER A 123 16.51 -4.43 15.30
CA SER A 123 15.56 -5.54 15.19
C SER A 123 15.87 -6.70 16.14
N LEU A 124 17.06 -6.71 16.74
CA LEU A 124 17.53 -7.77 17.62
C LEU A 124 17.30 -7.46 19.11
N ASN A 125 16.82 -6.28 19.41
CA ASN A 125 16.57 -5.83 20.77
C ASN A 125 15.08 -5.79 21.11
#